data_6271c66655afa319b0019b54dede2db0
#
_entry.id   6271c66655afa319b0019b54dede2db0
#
_cell.length_a   1.000
_cell.length_b   1.000
_cell.length_c   1.000
_cell.angle_alpha   90.00
_cell.angle_beta   90.00
_cell.angle_gamma   90.00
#
_symmetry.space_group_name_H-M   'P 1'
#
loop_
_entity.id
_entity.type
_entity.pdbx_description
1 polymer ?
#
loop_
_entity_poly.entity_id
_entity_poly.type
_entity_poly.pdbx_seq_one_letter_code
_entity_poly.pdbx_strand_id
1 'polypeptide(L)'
;MVDARDAVIGRASRREVHARGLWHRAVHVMVFDAAGRVLLQRRSALKDVAPRLWASSCSGHVDSGEEYDPAALRELGEEIGVYPPAGSAPARWFRVEACEPTGWEFVWVYRLRHDGPVRLEPREIEEAAWHPPAAVDAWLAGAPGDFCPSFGLIWPLVSARLAAGGSSF
;
A
#
# COMPACT_ATOMS: atom_id res chain seq x y z
N MET A 1 -10.16 9.41 12.29
CA MET A 1 -9.68 8.72 13.50
C MET A 1 -10.61 7.56 13.82
N VAL A 2 -10.04 6.47 14.32
CA VAL A 2 -10.78 5.28 14.73
C VAL A 2 -10.37 4.85 16.14
N ASP A 3 -11.16 3.98 16.77
CA ASP A 3 -10.81 3.32 18.03
C ASP A 3 -10.03 2.01 17.80
N ALA A 4 -9.71 1.29 18.88
CA ALA A 4 -8.99 0.02 18.83
C ALA A 4 -9.73 -1.12 18.07
N ARG A 5 -11.00 -0.93 17.74
CA ARG A 5 -11.82 -1.86 16.96
C ARG A 5 -12.03 -1.40 15.52
N ASP A 6 -11.28 -0.37 15.10
CA ASP A 6 -11.44 0.26 13.78
C ASP A 6 -12.81 0.95 13.58
N ALA A 7 -13.50 1.31 14.67
CA ALA A 7 -14.74 2.08 14.59
C ALA A 7 -14.43 3.58 14.53
N VAL A 8 -15.10 4.30 13.63
CA VAL A 8 -14.89 5.75 13.45
C VAL A 8 -15.36 6.50 14.70
N ILE A 9 -14.45 7.27 15.31
CA ILE A 9 -14.71 8.08 16.51
C ILE A 9 -14.54 9.59 16.27
N GLY A 10 -14.13 10.00 15.08
CA GLY A 10 -13.97 11.42 14.75
C GLY A 10 -13.11 11.63 13.51
N ARG A 11 -12.70 12.86 13.32
CA ARG A 11 -11.81 13.28 12.23
C ARG A 11 -10.70 14.17 12.77
N ALA A 12 -9.55 14.09 12.12
CA ALA A 12 -8.41 14.97 12.34
C ALA A 12 -7.65 15.16 11.02
N SER A 13 -6.83 16.19 10.94
CA SER A 13 -5.98 16.39 9.77
C SER A 13 -4.86 15.34 9.72
N ARG A 14 -4.36 15.01 8.51
CA ARG A 14 -3.19 14.14 8.30
C ARG A 14 -2.04 14.52 9.24
N ARG A 15 -1.71 15.81 9.30
CA ARG A 15 -0.64 16.31 10.19
C ARG A 15 -0.89 15.96 11.66
N GLU A 16 -2.13 16.08 12.11
CA GLU A 16 -2.48 15.81 13.51
C GLU A 16 -2.42 14.31 13.82
N VAL A 17 -2.96 13.45 12.96
CA VAL A 17 -2.93 11.99 13.20
C VAL A 17 -1.50 11.47 13.30
N HIS A 18 -0.61 11.91 12.42
CA HIS A 18 0.80 11.52 12.47
C HIS A 18 1.54 12.11 13.68
N ALA A 19 1.36 13.42 13.96
CA ALA A 19 2.05 14.07 15.07
C ALA A 19 1.69 13.49 16.45
N ARG A 20 0.45 12.96 16.58
CA ARG A 20 -0.07 12.42 17.84
C ARG A 20 -0.12 10.89 17.89
N GLY A 21 0.24 10.21 16.80
CA GLY A 21 0.12 8.75 16.71
C GLY A 21 -1.32 8.27 16.90
N LEU A 22 -2.29 8.97 16.30
CA LEU A 22 -3.69 8.59 16.40
C LEU A 22 -4.02 7.47 15.44
N TRP A 23 -4.83 6.51 15.89
CA TRP A 23 -5.30 5.44 15.02
C TRP A 23 -6.18 5.95 13.91
N HIS A 24 -5.85 5.54 12.71
CA HIS A 24 -6.54 5.92 11.48
C HIS A 24 -6.50 4.78 10.47
N ARG A 25 -7.09 4.99 9.30
CA ARG A 25 -7.27 3.98 8.27
C ARG A 25 -6.38 4.26 7.06
N ALA A 26 -5.80 3.19 6.52
CA ALA A 26 -5.04 3.26 5.27
C ALA A 26 -5.31 2.04 4.39
N VAL A 27 -5.00 2.17 3.12
CA VAL A 27 -5.01 1.11 2.12
C VAL A 27 -3.62 0.93 1.52
N HIS A 28 -3.23 -0.31 1.27
CA HIS A 28 -2.08 -0.66 0.47
C HIS A 28 -2.53 -1.56 -0.68
N VAL A 29 -2.18 -1.23 -1.90
CA VAL A 29 -2.50 -2.07 -3.05
C VAL A 29 -1.22 -2.67 -3.61
N MET A 30 -1.21 -4.00 -3.75
CA MET A 30 -0.19 -4.77 -4.43
C MET A 30 -0.68 -5.05 -5.84
N VAL A 31 -0.05 -4.44 -6.83
CA VAL A 31 -0.35 -4.65 -8.24
C VAL A 31 0.62 -5.67 -8.81
N PHE A 32 0.06 -6.70 -9.47
CA PHE A 32 0.83 -7.76 -10.10
C PHE A 32 0.58 -7.77 -11.60
N ASP A 33 1.60 -8.08 -12.38
CA ASP A 33 1.48 -8.31 -13.83
C ASP A 33 1.18 -9.78 -14.17
N ALA A 34 1.00 -10.08 -15.45
CA ALA A 34 0.77 -11.44 -15.94
C ALA A 34 1.94 -12.41 -15.68
N ALA A 35 3.14 -11.89 -15.51
CA ALA A 35 4.32 -12.69 -15.16
C ALA A 35 4.45 -12.92 -13.64
N GLY A 36 3.49 -12.41 -12.83
CA GLY A 36 3.51 -12.52 -11.37
C GLY A 36 4.51 -11.58 -10.69
N ARG A 37 5.05 -10.59 -11.40
CA ARG A 37 5.92 -9.56 -10.80
C ARG A 37 5.04 -8.54 -10.08
N VAL A 38 5.52 -8.04 -8.94
CA VAL A 38 4.87 -6.96 -8.19
C VAL A 38 5.44 -5.60 -8.62
N LEU A 39 4.58 -4.62 -8.80
CA LEU A 39 4.98 -3.22 -8.95
C LEU A 39 5.33 -2.67 -7.57
N LEU A 40 6.53 -2.17 -7.38
CA LEU A 40 6.90 -1.36 -6.22
C LEU A 40 7.13 0.08 -6.63
N GLN A 41 6.79 1.01 -5.74
CA GLN A 41 7.07 2.42 -5.93
C GLN A 41 8.19 2.90 -5.01
N ARG A 42 9.01 3.83 -5.49
CA ARG A 42 9.88 4.64 -4.64
C ARG A 42 9.20 5.98 -4.37
N ARG A 43 8.96 6.27 -3.12
CA ARG A 43 8.26 7.47 -2.66
C ARG A 43 9.02 8.72 -3.08
N SER A 44 8.27 9.74 -3.49
CA SER A 44 8.85 11.04 -3.84
C SER A 44 9.65 11.62 -2.67
N ALA A 45 10.70 12.39 -2.99
CA ALA A 45 11.44 13.18 -2.01
C ALA A 45 10.59 14.25 -1.31
N LEU A 46 9.40 14.55 -1.85
CA LEU A 46 8.46 15.53 -1.29
C LEU A 46 7.57 14.95 -0.17
N LYS A 47 7.61 13.64 0.04
CA LYS A 47 6.79 13.01 1.09
C LYS A 47 7.33 13.35 2.48
N ASP A 48 6.42 13.63 3.40
CA ASP A 48 6.70 13.93 4.81
C ASP A 48 7.13 12.72 5.63
N VAL A 49 6.68 11.51 5.22
CA VAL A 49 7.01 10.24 5.88
C VAL A 49 7.74 9.34 4.90
N ALA A 50 8.88 8.79 5.33
CA ALA A 50 9.69 7.82 4.57
C ALA A 50 9.98 8.27 3.11
N PRO A 51 10.48 9.51 2.85
CA PRO A 51 10.82 9.94 1.50
C PRO A 51 11.91 9.03 0.89
N ARG A 52 11.81 8.78 -0.43
CA ARG A 52 12.75 7.97 -1.22
C ARG A 52 12.87 6.50 -0.83
N LEU A 53 12.04 6.00 0.09
CA LEU A 53 11.98 4.58 0.41
C LEU A 53 11.00 3.85 -0.53
N TRP A 54 11.26 2.57 -0.74
CA TRP A 54 10.40 1.68 -1.51
C TRP A 54 9.17 1.25 -0.70
N ALA A 55 8.06 1.10 -1.37
CA ALA A 55 6.76 0.79 -0.78
C ALA A 55 5.89 -0.05 -1.72
N SER A 56 4.66 -0.35 -1.28
CA SER A 56 3.60 -0.98 -2.07
C SER A 56 3.36 -0.25 -3.39
N SER A 57 2.66 -0.86 -4.32
CA SER A 57 2.38 -0.26 -5.64
C SER A 57 1.68 1.09 -5.55
N CYS A 58 0.71 1.22 -4.66
CA CYS A 58 0.17 2.50 -4.18
C CYS A 58 -0.36 2.35 -2.75
N SER A 59 -0.47 3.46 -2.03
CA SER A 59 -0.98 3.45 -0.66
C SER A 59 -1.41 4.84 -0.22
N GLY A 60 -2.49 4.91 0.53
CA GLY A 60 -2.96 6.17 1.08
C GLY A 60 -3.95 6.02 2.23
N HIS A 61 -4.28 7.15 2.83
CA HIS A 61 -5.26 7.18 3.91
C HIS A 61 -6.68 7.06 3.37
N VAL A 62 -7.55 6.48 4.19
CA VAL A 62 -8.99 6.54 3.97
C VAL A 62 -9.50 7.90 4.45
N ASP A 63 -10.12 8.66 3.56
CA ASP A 63 -10.61 9.98 3.87
C ASP A 63 -11.81 9.96 4.83
N SER A 64 -12.11 11.10 5.44
CA SER A 64 -13.24 11.22 6.36
C SER A 64 -14.58 10.98 5.64
N GLY A 65 -15.28 9.93 6.03
CA GLY A 65 -16.55 9.51 5.40
C GLY A 65 -16.37 8.56 4.22
N GLU A 66 -15.13 8.21 3.87
CA GLU A 66 -14.80 7.21 2.87
C GLU A 66 -14.70 5.81 3.49
N GLU A 67 -14.96 4.79 2.68
CA GLU A 67 -14.71 3.39 3.03
C GLU A 67 -13.43 2.88 2.37
N TYR A 68 -12.91 1.74 2.83
CA TYR A 68 -11.64 1.18 2.36
C TYR A 68 -11.61 0.88 0.85
N ASP A 69 -12.69 0.29 0.29
CA ASP A 69 -12.70 -0.10 -1.14
C ASP A 69 -12.68 1.11 -2.08
N PRO A 70 -13.50 2.16 -1.86
CA PRO A 70 -13.37 3.43 -2.59
C PRO A 70 -11.99 4.06 -2.46
N ALA A 71 -11.40 4.08 -1.27
CA ALA A 71 -10.06 4.62 -1.05
C ALA A 71 -9.01 3.89 -1.90
N ALA A 72 -9.04 2.55 -1.94
CA ALA A 72 -8.12 1.76 -2.76
C ALA A 72 -8.23 2.09 -4.26
N LEU A 73 -9.45 2.31 -4.76
CA LEU A 73 -9.67 2.71 -6.16
C LEU A 73 -9.19 4.14 -6.44
N ARG A 74 -9.44 5.07 -5.52
CA ARG A 74 -9.00 6.47 -5.64
C ARG A 74 -7.48 6.53 -5.67
N GLU A 75 -6.77 5.90 -4.73
CA GLU A 75 -5.31 5.89 -4.65
C GLU A 75 -4.67 5.27 -5.91
N LEU A 76 -5.23 4.18 -6.46
CA LEU A 76 -4.78 3.62 -7.74
C LEU A 76 -4.81 4.64 -8.87
N GLY A 77 -5.90 5.41 -8.96
CA GLY A 77 -6.07 6.46 -9.96
C GLY A 77 -5.13 7.64 -9.74
N GLU A 78 -5.02 8.11 -8.50
CA GLU A 78 -4.26 9.30 -8.13
C GLU A 78 -2.75 9.06 -8.22
N GLU A 79 -2.23 7.96 -7.65
CA GLU A 79 -0.80 7.71 -7.56
C GLU A 79 -0.20 7.09 -8.84
N ILE A 80 -0.88 6.12 -9.46
CA ILE A 80 -0.32 5.35 -10.58
C ILE A 80 -1.16 5.36 -11.87
N GLY A 81 -2.25 6.13 -11.88
CA GLY A 81 -3.09 6.32 -13.08
C GLY A 81 -3.82 5.06 -13.54
N VAL A 82 -4.08 4.11 -12.63
CA VAL A 82 -4.76 2.86 -12.94
C VAL A 82 -6.23 2.96 -12.56
N TYR A 83 -7.11 2.77 -13.53
CA TYR A 83 -8.57 2.79 -13.38
C TYR A 83 -9.13 1.43 -13.83
N PRO A 84 -9.27 0.46 -12.93
CA PRO A 84 -9.76 -0.86 -13.29
C PRO A 84 -11.20 -0.78 -13.84
N PRO A 85 -11.52 -1.55 -14.91
CA PRO A 85 -12.88 -1.62 -15.42
C PRO A 85 -13.83 -2.24 -14.39
N ALA A 86 -15.14 -2.00 -14.58
CA ALA A 86 -16.16 -2.58 -13.72
C ALA A 86 -15.99 -4.12 -13.66
N GLY A 87 -16.02 -4.67 -12.46
CA GLY A 87 -15.80 -6.10 -12.20
C GLY A 87 -14.33 -6.53 -12.03
N SER A 88 -13.38 -5.61 -12.21
CA SER A 88 -11.93 -5.87 -12.03
C SER A 88 -11.34 -5.02 -10.90
N ALA A 89 -12.15 -4.60 -9.93
CA ALA A 89 -11.69 -3.85 -8.78
C ALA A 89 -10.63 -4.61 -7.96
N PRO A 90 -9.72 -3.91 -7.26
CA PRO A 90 -8.78 -4.55 -6.38
C PRO A 90 -9.51 -5.39 -5.31
N ALA A 91 -9.06 -6.61 -5.11
CA ALA A 91 -9.66 -7.52 -4.14
C ALA A 91 -9.00 -7.33 -2.77
N ARG A 92 -9.80 -7.23 -1.70
CA ARG A 92 -9.29 -7.30 -0.33
C ARG A 92 -8.54 -8.61 -0.13
N TRP A 93 -7.37 -8.53 0.46
CA TRP A 93 -6.53 -9.71 0.66
C TRP A 93 -6.37 -10.05 2.13
N PHE A 94 -5.92 -9.10 2.94
CA PHE A 94 -5.81 -9.24 4.39
C PHE A 94 -5.72 -7.87 5.06
N ARG A 95 -5.96 -7.87 6.39
CA ARG A 95 -5.83 -6.68 7.22
C ARG A 95 -4.59 -6.77 8.11
N VAL A 96 -3.96 -5.62 8.34
CA VAL A 96 -2.90 -5.43 9.33
C VAL A 96 -3.43 -4.49 10.40
N GLU A 97 -3.20 -4.85 11.66
CA GLU A 97 -3.62 -4.05 12.80
C GLU A 97 -2.71 -2.83 12.97
N ALA A 98 -3.27 -1.76 13.53
CA ALA A 98 -2.55 -0.52 13.79
C ALA A 98 -1.39 -0.76 14.79
N CYS A 99 -0.19 -0.38 14.39
CA CYS A 99 1.02 -0.50 15.20
C CYS A 99 2.04 0.58 14.81
N GLU A 100 3.12 0.69 15.55
CA GLU A 100 4.16 1.69 15.27
C GLU A 100 4.72 1.60 13.84
N PRO A 101 5.11 0.41 13.30
CA PRO A 101 5.61 0.31 11.92
C PRO A 101 4.61 0.72 10.85
N THR A 102 3.30 0.60 11.09
CA THR A 102 2.27 1.11 10.18
C THR A 102 1.99 2.60 10.36
N GLY A 103 2.64 3.28 11.32
CA GLY A 103 2.28 4.66 11.68
C GLY A 103 0.94 4.77 12.39
N TRP A 104 0.54 3.73 13.12
CA TRP A 104 -0.75 3.59 13.82
C TRP A 104 -1.95 3.50 12.87
N GLU A 105 -1.72 2.96 11.66
CA GLU A 105 -2.73 2.71 10.65
C GLU A 105 -3.33 1.30 10.76
N PHE A 106 -4.67 1.19 10.76
CA PHE A 106 -5.35 -0.02 10.35
C PHE A 106 -5.30 -0.10 8.84
N VAL A 107 -4.61 -1.12 8.32
CA VAL A 107 -4.34 -1.25 6.89
C VAL A 107 -5.12 -2.39 6.29
N TRP A 108 -5.96 -2.12 5.29
CA TRP A 108 -6.39 -3.16 4.37
C TRP A 108 -5.40 -3.27 3.21
N VAL A 109 -4.87 -4.47 3.02
CA VAL A 109 -4.03 -4.80 1.87
C VAL A 109 -4.90 -5.40 0.78
N TYR A 110 -4.77 -4.84 -0.41
CA TYR A 110 -5.48 -5.26 -1.62
C TYR A 110 -4.51 -5.87 -2.61
N ARG A 111 -5.03 -6.72 -3.50
CA ARG A 111 -4.33 -7.19 -4.68
C ARG A 111 -5.09 -6.83 -5.94
N LEU A 112 -4.34 -6.49 -7.00
CA LEU A 112 -4.87 -6.18 -8.31
C LEU A 112 -3.97 -6.82 -9.36
N ARG A 113 -4.55 -7.42 -10.40
CA ARG A 113 -3.82 -7.75 -11.62
C ARG A 113 -3.95 -6.62 -12.62
N HIS A 114 -2.82 -6.15 -13.14
CA HIS A 114 -2.78 -5.09 -14.14
C HIS A 114 -1.54 -5.24 -15.04
N ASP A 115 -1.77 -5.34 -16.34
CA ASP A 115 -0.73 -5.51 -17.37
C ASP A 115 -0.56 -4.25 -18.25
N GLY A 116 -1.33 -3.21 -17.97
CA GLY A 116 -1.29 -1.96 -18.72
C GLY A 116 -0.19 -1.01 -18.25
N PRO A 117 -0.04 0.10 -18.95
CA PRO A 117 0.88 1.14 -18.54
C PRO A 117 0.41 1.79 -17.22
N VAL A 118 1.38 2.27 -16.44
CA VAL A 118 1.14 3.10 -15.26
C VAL A 118 1.61 4.53 -15.53
N ARG A 119 0.92 5.50 -14.95
CA ARG A 119 1.28 6.92 -15.00
C ARG A 119 1.48 7.42 -13.59
N LEU A 120 2.73 7.63 -13.22
CA LEU A 120 3.10 8.05 -11.86
C LEU A 120 2.73 9.53 -11.62
N GLU A 121 2.20 9.82 -10.43
CA GLU A 121 2.07 11.18 -9.93
C GLU A 121 3.41 11.63 -9.32
N PRO A 122 4.15 12.59 -9.92
CA PRO A 122 5.52 12.91 -9.48
C PRO A 122 5.62 13.48 -8.06
N ARG A 123 4.54 14.02 -7.51
CA ARG A 123 4.51 14.49 -6.12
C ARG A 123 4.47 13.34 -5.12
N GLU A 124 3.93 12.20 -5.54
CA GLU A 124 3.76 11.01 -4.72
C GLU A 124 4.89 10.00 -4.96
N ILE A 125 5.26 9.78 -6.22
CA ILE A 125 6.14 8.69 -6.67
C ILE A 125 7.28 9.24 -7.53
N GLU A 126 8.51 8.95 -7.12
CA GLU A 126 9.73 9.28 -7.88
C GLU A 126 10.01 8.24 -8.97
N GLU A 127 9.78 6.97 -8.66
CA GLU A 127 10.09 5.83 -9.52
C GLU A 127 9.16 4.65 -9.20
N ALA A 128 8.86 3.82 -10.20
CA ALA A 128 8.20 2.54 -9.99
C ALA A 128 8.83 1.47 -10.90
N ALA A 129 8.93 0.24 -10.37
CA ALA A 129 9.53 -0.88 -11.09
C ALA A 129 8.86 -2.21 -10.75
N TRP A 130 8.84 -3.11 -11.73
CA TRP A 130 8.32 -4.47 -11.58
C TRP A 130 9.40 -5.41 -11.07
N HIS A 131 9.12 -6.12 -9.99
CA HIS A 131 10.05 -7.05 -9.35
C HIS A 131 9.44 -8.45 -9.21
N PRO A 132 10.20 -9.53 -9.49
CA PRO A 132 9.81 -10.87 -9.07
C PRO A 132 9.70 -10.92 -7.53
N PRO A 133 8.67 -11.57 -6.96
CA PRO A 133 8.51 -11.66 -5.50
C PRO A 133 9.77 -12.16 -4.77
N ALA A 134 10.43 -13.20 -5.29
CA ALA A 134 11.67 -13.72 -4.71
C ALA A 134 12.83 -12.69 -4.69
N ALA A 135 12.87 -11.76 -5.66
CA ALA A 135 13.85 -10.68 -5.65
C ALA A 135 13.54 -9.66 -4.55
N VAL A 136 12.26 -9.38 -4.30
CA VAL A 136 11.85 -8.50 -3.19
C VAL A 136 12.16 -9.14 -1.84
N ASP A 137 11.93 -10.45 -1.69
CA ASP A 137 12.29 -11.20 -0.47
C ASP A 137 13.79 -11.07 -0.17
N ALA A 138 14.64 -11.31 -1.18
CA ALA A 138 16.08 -11.21 -1.04
C ALA A 138 16.54 -9.76 -0.75
N TRP A 139 15.93 -8.78 -1.42
CA TRP A 139 16.25 -7.37 -1.21
C TRP A 139 15.85 -6.89 0.19
N LEU A 140 14.64 -7.20 0.63
CA LEU A 140 14.19 -6.84 1.98
C LEU A 140 15.05 -7.48 3.07
N ALA A 141 15.47 -8.74 2.88
CA ALA A 141 16.36 -9.43 3.82
C ALA A 141 17.76 -8.81 3.87
N GLY A 142 18.29 -8.37 2.72
CA GLY A 142 19.66 -7.82 2.62
C GLY A 142 19.76 -6.33 2.95
N ALA A 143 18.71 -5.55 2.65
CA ALA A 143 18.70 -4.10 2.81
C ALA A 143 17.32 -3.59 3.27
N PRO A 144 16.86 -3.95 4.48
CA PRO A 144 15.53 -3.55 4.98
C PRO A 144 15.36 -2.03 5.08
N GLY A 145 16.45 -1.28 5.22
CA GLY A 145 16.44 0.19 5.26
C GLY A 145 16.07 0.87 3.95
N ASP A 146 16.02 0.14 2.83
CA ASP A 146 15.55 0.67 1.55
C ASP A 146 14.03 0.80 1.52
N PHE A 147 13.31 0.20 2.47
CA PHE A 147 11.87 0.09 2.47
C PHE A 147 11.19 0.88 3.59
N CYS A 148 9.97 1.35 3.31
CA CYS A 148 9.12 1.91 4.35
C CYS A 148 8.87 0.89 5.47
N PRO A 149 8.82 1.30 6.75
CA PRO A 149 8.55 0.38 7.86
C PRO A 149 7.27 -0.44 7.68
N SER A 150 6.20 0.19 7.19
CA SER A 150 4.94 -0.50 6.88
C SER A 150 5.11 -1.59 5.81
N PHE A 151 5.90 -1.33 4.77
CA PHE A 151 6.17 -2.33 3.73
C PHE A 151 6.97 -3.51 4.30
N GLY A 152 7.97 -3.25 5.14
CA GLY A 152 8.73 -4.29 5.82
C GLY A 152 7.88 -5.23 6.67
N LEU A 153 6.75 -4.73 7.21
CA LEU A 153 5.76 -5.54 7.92
C LEU A 153 4.80 -6.27 6.97
N ILE A 154 4.34 -5.58 5.92
CA ILE A 154 3.32 -6.09 4.99
C ILE A 154 3.89 -7.14 4.04
N TRP A 155 5.09 -6.91 3.49
CA TRP A 155 5.64 -7.79 2.45
C TRP A 155 5.82 -9.24 2.87
N PRO A 156 6.35 -9.58 4.05
CA PRO A 156 6.43 -10.99 4.49
C PRO A 156 5.06 -11.69 4.53
N LEU A 157 4.00 -10.96 4.86
CA LEU A 157 2.62 -11.49 4.85
C LEU A 157 2.11 -11.72 3.42
N VAL A 158 2.52 -10.85 2.47
CA VAL A 158 2.25 -11.02 1.03
C VAL A 158 2.98 -12.23 0.50
N SER A 159 4.29 -12.31 0.72
CA SER A 159 5.15 -13.41 0.25
C SER A 159 4.66 -14.77 0.75
N ALA A 160 4.32 -14.89 2.03
CA ALA A 160 3.75 -16.11 2.61
C ALA A 160 2.44 -16.55 1.92
N ARG A 161 1.57 -15.58 1.58
CA ARG A 161 0.30 -15.87 0.88
C ARG A 161 0.50 -16.25 -0.57
N LEU A 162 1.46 -15.66 -1.26
CA LEU A 162 1.83 -16.05 -2.63
C LEU A 162 2.35 -17.50 -2.64
N ALA A 163 3.19 -17.87 -1.66
CA ALA A 163 3.71 -19.23 -1.53
C ALA A 163 2.61 -20.25 -1.20
N ALA A 164 1.62 -19.89 -0.34
CA ALA A 164 0.54 -20.78 0.05
C ALA A 164 -0.55 -20.96 -1.01
N GLY A 165 -0.79 -19.92 -1.83
CA GLY A 165 -1.91 -19.90 -2.78
C GLY A 165 -1.58 -20.39 -4.18
N GLY A 166 -0.35 -20.84 -4.48
CA GLY A 166 0.10 -21.17 -5.84
C GLY A 166 -0.51 -20.22 -6.86
N SER A 167 0.21 -19.48 -7.60
CA SER A 167 -0.10 -18.46 -8.65
C SER A 167 -1.53 -18.40 -9.25
N SER A 168 -2.58 -18.46 -8.44
CA SER A 168 -3.96 -18.33 -8.88
C SER A 168 -4.40 -16.87 -8.75
N PHE A 169 -4.21 -16.12 -9.82
CA PHE A 169 -4.85 -14.82 -10.05
C PHE A 169 -6.15 -15.03 -10.82
#